data_7e69337227ae4c2d0d63a63edcfa4a7d
#
_entry.id   7e69337227ae4c2d0d63a63edcfa4a7d
#
_cell.length_a   1.000
_cell.length_b   1.000
_cell.length_c   1.000
_cell.angle_alpha   90.00
_cell.angle_beta   90.00
_cell.angle_gamma   90.00
#
_symmetry.space_group_name_H-M   'P 1'
#
loop_
_entity.id
_entity.type
_entity.pdbx_description
1 polymer ?
#
loop_
_entity_poly.entity_id
_entity_poly.type
_entity_poly.pdbx_seq_one_letter_code
_entity_poly.pdbx_strand_id
1 'polypeptide(L)'
;MLNGIDHVGIAVEDLDAAVELYRRTLGLEPAHRDVVESQGVEEVLFVVGDSRIQLVGALGPDTPVGRFLAKRGPGLHHLGLGVDDVAATLQTLRAAGVPLVDESPRSGSRGTTIAFIHPAGMGGVLVELVQERR
;
A
#
# COMPACT_ATOMS: atom_id res chain seq x y z
N MET A 1 -11.22 15.90 -0.21
CA MET A 1 -9.86 15.37 -0.38
C MET A 1 -9.82 13.85 -0.32
N LEU A 2 -10.10 13.26 0.85
CA LEU A 2 -10.17 11.79 0.96
C LEU A 2 -11.56 11.30 0.56
N ASN A 3 -11.61 10.15 -0.14
CA ASN A 3 -12.88 9.57 -0.57
C ASN A 3 -13.11 8.15 -0.01
N GLY A 4 -12.21 7.64 0.79
CA GLY A 4 -12.38 6.35 1.46
C GLY A 4 -11.06 5.74 1.88
N ILE A 5 -11.14 4.60 2.55
CA ILE A 5 -10.00 3.73 2.79
C ILE A 5 -9.89 2.80 1.61
N ASP A 6 -8.81 2.92 0.83
CA ASP A 6 -8.62 2.10 -0.35
C ASP A 6 -8.21 0.68 0.04
N HIS A 7 -7.21 0.56 0.89
CA HIS A 7 -6.72 -0.74 1.36
C HIS A 7 -5.90 -0.63 2.63
N VAL A 8 -5.71 -1.78 3.28
CA VAL A 8 -4.76 -1.97 4.36
C VAL A 8 -3.66 -2.88 3.83
N GLY A 9 -2.41 -2.43 3.89
CA GLY A 9 -1.25 -3.19 3.42
C GLY A 9 -0.61 -3.97 4.55
N ILE A 10 -0.42 -5.26 4.34
CA ILE A 10 0.16 -6.20 5.32
C ILE A 10 1.37 -6.86 4.68
N ALA A 11 2.53 -6.72 5.31
CA ALA A 11 3.76 -7.36 4.86
C ALA A 11 3.80 -8.80 5.34
N VAL A 12 4.11 -9.73 4.43
CA VAL A 12 4.17 -11.17 4.72
C VAL A 12 5.48 -11.75 4.19
N GLU A 13 5.94 -12.81 4.84
CA GLU A 13 7.21 -13.46 4.46
C GLU A 13 7.01 -14.46 3.32
N ASP A 14 5.89 -15.18 3.34
CA ASP A 14 5.52 -16.16 2.32
C ASP A 14 4.12 -15.80 1.82
N LEU A 15 4.06 -15.23 0.62
CA LEU A 15 2.80 -14.72 0.08
C LEU A 15 1.78 -15.84 -0.14
N ASP A 16 2.20 -16.99 -0.67
CA ASP A 16 1.27 -18.10 -0.91
C ASP A 16 0.70 -18.66 0.40
N ALA A 17 1.54 -18.82 1.42
CA ALA A 17 1.09 -19.26 2.73
C ALA A 17 0.13 -18.27 3.39
N ALA A 18 0.40 -16.97 3.23
CA ALA A 18 -0.47 -15.92 3.76
C ALA A 18 -1.81 -15.88 3.04
N VAL A 19 -1.83 -16.03 1.73
CA VAL A 19 -3.07 -16.12 0.94
C VAL A 19 -3.94 -17.28 1.46
N GLU A 20 -3.35 -18.45 1.65
CA GLU A 20 -4.07 -19.63 2.14
C GLU A 20 -4.59 -19.41 3.57
N LEU A 21 -3.81 -18.76 4.41
CA LEU A 21 -4.23 -18.44 5.77
C LEU A 21 -5.48 -17.54 5.77
N TYR A 22 -5.49 -16.49 4.95
CA TYR A 22 -6.61 -15.56 4.87
C TYR A 22 -7.86 -16.20 4.27
N ARG A 23 -7.67 -17.07 3.26
CA ARG A 23 -8.78 -17.85 2.68
C ARG A 23 -9.42 -18.76 3.73
N ARG A 24 -8.60 -19.53 4.41
CA ARG A 24 -9.05 -20.54 5.40
C ARG A 24 -9.68 -19.88 6.61
N THR A 25 -9.11 -18.77 7.09
CA THR A 25 -9.52 -18.12 8.33
C THR A 25 -10.70 -17.18 8.13
N LEU A 26 -10.70 -16.39 7.07
CA LEU A 26 -11.67 -15.33 6.84
C LEU A 26 -12.59 -15.59 5.64
N GLY A 27 -12.40 -16.69 4.92
CA GLY A 27 -13.21 -16.99 3.75
C GLY A 27 -12.99 -16.07 2.57
N LEU A 28 -11.86 -15.37 2.52
CA LEU A 28 -11.56 -14.43 1.45
C LEU A 28 -11.00 -15.15 0.23
N GLU A 29 -11.38 -14.67 -0.97
CA GLU A 29 -10.82 -15.14 -2.22
C GLU A 29 -10.00 -14.04 -2.87
N PRO A 30 -8.80 -14.34 -3.41
CA PRO A 30 -8.00 -13.34 -4.10
C PRO A 30 -8.76 -12.76 -5.29
N ALA A 31 -8.81 -11.44 -5.39
CA ALA A 31 -9.41 -10.72 -6.50
C ALA A 31 -8.37 -10.23 -7.51
N HIS A 32 -7.10 -10.15 -7.10
CA HIS A 32 -6.02 -9.63 -7.93
C HIS A 32 -4.68 -10.11 -7.37
N ARG A 33 -3.76 -10.43 -8.27
CA ARG A 33 -2.37 -10.76 -7.91
C ARG A 33 -1.45 -10.21 -8.99
N ASP A 34 -0.41 -9.47 -8.58
CA ASP A 34 0.50 -8.84 -9.53
C ASP A 34 1.85 -8.55 -8.89
N VAL A 35 2.85 -8.38 -9.75
CA VAL A 35 4.18 -7.91 -9.36
C VAL A 35 4.25 -6.41 -9.66
N VAL A 36 4.59 -5.62 -8.65
CA VAL A 36 4.76 -4.17 -8.77
C VAL A 36 6.23 -3.85 -8.58
N GLU A 37 7.00 -3.92 -9.65
CA GLU A 37 8.46 -3.79 -9.59
C GLU A 37 8.90 -2.43 -9.05
N SER A 38 8.19 -1.36 -9.39
CA SER A 38 8.51 -0.01 -8.92
C SER A 38 8.43 0.12 -7.40
N GLN A 39 7.69 -0.77 -6.74
CA GLN A 39 7.58 -0.82 -5.28
C GLN A 39 8.35 -1.99 -4.68
N GLY A 40 8.90 -2.87 -5.50
CA GLY A 40 9.67 -4.03 -5.05
C GLY A 40 8.85 -5.10 -4.36
N VAL A 41 7.60 -5.29 -4.79
CA VAL A 41 6.67 -6.24 -4.15
C VAL A 41 5.93 -7.10 -5.16
N GLU A 42 5.50 -8.25 -4.69
CA GLU A 42 4.37 -8.98 -5.25
C GLU A 42 3.18 -8.80 -4.32
N GLU A 43 2.01 -8.52 -4.86
CA GLU A 43 0.81 -8.24 -4.08
C GLU A 43 -0.32 -9.20 -4.39
N VAL A 44 -1.16 -9.43 -3.38
CA VAL A 44 -2.47 -10.07 -3.53
C VAL A 44 -3.51 -9.17 -2.88
N LEU A 45 -4.61 -8.93 -3.57
CA LEU A 45 -5.71 -8.12 -3.05
C LEU A 45 -6.94 -8.98 -2.80
N PHE A 46 -7.54 -8.77 -1.62
CA PHE A 46 -8.86 -9.30 -1.27
C PHE A 46 -9.83 -8.13 -1.15
N VAL A 47 -11.01 -8.26 -1.74
CA VAL A 47 -12.05 -7.24 -1.61
C VAL A 47 -12.81 -7.48 -0.30
N VAL A 48 -12.94 -6.42 0.51
CA VAL A 48 -13.65 -6.42 1.77
C VAL A 48 -14.59 -5.21 1.79
N GLY A 49 -15.85 -5.41 1.42
CA GLY A 49 -16.79 -4.29 1.23
C GLY A 49 -16.26 -3.30 0.19
N ASP A 50 -16.18 -2.04 0.56
CA ASP A 50 -15.66 -0.97 -0.32
C ASP A 50 -14.14 -0.81 -0.24
N SER A 51 -13.48 -1.64 0.58
CA SER A 51 -12.03 -1.57 0.80
C SER A 51 -11.36 -2.86 0.38
N ARG A 52 -10.05 -2.93 0.55
CA ARG A 52 -9.26 -4.12 0.24
C ARG A 52 -8.27 -4.41 1.35
N ILE A 53 -7.97 -5.68 1.52
CA ILE A 53 -6.78 -6.12 2.23
C ILE A 53 -5.73 -6.45 1.17
N GLN A 54 -4.54 -5.86 1.31
CA GLN A 54 -3.42 -6.11 0.42
C GLN A 54 -2.34 -6.88 1.19
N LEU A 55 -1.99 -8.06 0.71
CA LEU A 55 -0.82 -8.78 1.20
C LEU A 55 0.34 -8.43 0.27
N VAL A 56 1.48 -8.04 0.84
CA VAL A 56 2.68 -7.70 0.07
C VAL A 56 3.85 -8.57 0.51
N GLY A 57 4.45 -9.25 -0.46
CA GLY A 57 5.70 -9.97 -0.29
C GLY A 57 6.83 -9.20 -0.96
N ALA A 58 8.01 -9.18 -0.36
CA ALA A 58 9.16 -8.49 -0.90
C ALA A 58 9.75 -9.24 -2.10
N LEU A 59 10.13 -8.51 -3.16
CA LEU A 59 10.87 -9.10 -4.28
C LEU A 59 12.34 -9.36 -3.93
N GLY A 60 12.84 -8.74 -2.88
CA GLY A 60 14.21 -8.93 -2.41
C GLY A 60 14.44 -8.21 -1.09
N PRO A 61 15.60 -8.48 -0.44
CA PRO A 61 15.90 -7.91 0.88
C PRO A 61 16.14 -6.41 0.86
N ASP A 62 16.53 -5.85 -0.28
CA ASP A 62 16.86 -4.42 -0.41
C ASP A 62 15.67 -3.57 -0.84
N THR A 63 14.47 -4.12 -0.81
CA THR A 63 13.23 -3.38 -1.07
C THR A 63 12.67 -2.79 0.22
N PRO A 64 11.78 -1.78 0.14
CA PRO A 64 11.15 -1.23 1.34
C PRO A 64 10.46 -2.29 2.21
N VAL A 65 9.69 -3.20 1.60
CA VAL A 65 9.03 -4.28 2.34
C VAL A 65 10.04 -5.29 2.86
N GLY A 66 11.10 -5.59 2.09
CA GLY A 66 12.17 -6.49 2.55
C GLY A 66 12.86 -5.94 3.79
N ARG A 67 13.17 -4.65 3.81
CA ARG A 67 13.77 -4.01 4.99
C ARG A 67 12.81 -3.97 6.18
N PHE A 68 11.52 -3.74 5.91
CA PHE A 68 10.49 -3.78 6.95
C PHE A 68 10.43 -5.16 7.61
N LEU A 69 10.38 -6.23 6.80
CA LEU A 69 10.32 -7.62 7.29
C LEU A 69 11.56 -7.98 8.11
N ALA A 70 12.74 -7.56 7.65
CA ALA A 70 13.99 -7.82 8.36
C ALA A 70 14.03 -7.13 9.73
N LYS A 71 13.44 -5.94 9.83
CA LYS A 71 13.48 -5.13 11.05
C LYS A 71 12.34 -5.45 12.00
N ARG A 72 11.14 -5.69 11.50
CA ARG A 72 9.91 -5.81 12.31
C ARG A 72 9.20 -7.15 12.19
N GLY A 73 9.55 -7.98 11.20
CA GLY A 73 8.79 -9.18 10.87
C GLY A 73 7.47 -8.85 10.16
N PRO A 74 6.64 -9.87 9.90
CA PRO A 74 5.36 -9.66 9.23
C PRO A 74 4.39 -8.84 10.08
N GLY A 75 3.52 -8.09 9.42
CA GLY A 75 2.50 -7.29 10.09
C GLY A 75 2.00 -6.13 9.24
N LEU A 76 1.23 -5.25 9.86
CA LEU A 76 0.69 -4.06 9.20
C LEU A 76 1.85 -3.19 8.68
N HIS A 77 1.80 -2.86 7.40
CA HIS A 77 2.85 -2.11 6.72
C HIS A 77 2.42 -0.69 6.38
N HIS A 78 1.23 -0.52 5.80
CA HIS A 78 0.75 0.80 5.42
C HIS A 78 -0.77 0.85 5.32
N LEU A 79 -1.28 2.07 5.29
CA LEU A 79 -2.70 2.38 5.09
C LEU A 79 -2.84 3.11 3.76
N GLY A 80 -3.65 2.58 2.86
CA GLY A 80 -3.98 3.23 1.59
C GLY A 80 -5.25 4.05 1.72
N LEU A 81 -5.17 5.34 1.44
CA LEU A 81 -6.30 6.26 1.47
C LEU A 81 -6.63 6.71 0.05
N GLY A 82 -7.91 6.61 -0.32
CA GLY A 82 -8.37 7.07 -1.62
C GLY A 82 -8.46 8.59 -1.68
N VAL A 83 -7.97 9.15 -2.78
CA VAL A 83 -8.06 10.59 -3.08
C VAL A 83 -8.54 10.78 -4.51
N ASP A 84 -9.14 11.93 -4.78
CA ASP A 84 -9.61 12.25 -6.13
C ASP A 84 -8.46 12.67 -7.04
N ASP A 85 -7.42 13.30 -6.48
CA ASP A 85 -6.29 13.84 -7.25
C ASP A 85 -5.02 13.81 -6.39
N VAL A 86 -4.14 12.86 -6.67
CA VAL A 86 -2.88 12.70 -5.92
C VAL A 86 -1.99 13.95 -6.08
N ALA A 87 -1.87 14.47 -7.29
CA ALA A 87 -1.00 15.63 -7.54
C ALA A 87 -1.45 16.84 -6.73
N ALA A 88 -2.75 17.12 -6.71
CA ALA A 88 -3.32 18.24 -5.94
C ALA A 88 -3.14 18.02 -4.44
N THR A 89 -3.33 16.79 -3.96
CA THR A 89 -3.14 16.44 -2.56
C THR A 89 -1.68 16.65 -2.14
N LEU A 90 -0.73 16.22 -2.97
CA LEU A 90 0.69 16.43 -2.69
C LEU A 90 1.06 17.91 -2.59
N GLN A 91 0.49 18.75 -3.46
CA GLN A 91 0.71 20.20 -3.39
C GLN A 91 0.24 20.77 -2.06
N THR A 92 -0.93 20.38 -1.61
CA THR A 92 -1.49 20.82 -0.33
C THR A 92 -0.60 20.38 0.84
N LEU A 93 -0.17 19.12 0.84
CA LEU A 93 0.68 18.58 1.89
C LEU A 93 2.05 19.24 1.91
N ARG A 94 2.64 19.46 0.74
CA ARG A 94 3.93 20.12 0.60
C ARG A 94 3.87 21.56 1.11
N ALA A 95 2.83 22.28 0.77
CA ALA A 95 2.63 23.65 1.24
C ALA A 95 2.46 23.73 2.76
N ALA A 96 1.94 22.65 3.38
CA ALA A 96 1.81 22.55 4.82
C ALA A 96 3.08 22.02 5.52
N GLY A 97 4.14 21.75 4.76
CA GLY A 97 5.40 21.27 5.32
C GLY A 97 5.41 19.80 5.74
N VAL A 98 4.47 19.00 5.24
CA VAL A 98 4.38 17.58 5.58
C VAL A 98 5.51 16.80 4.88
N PRO A 99 6.29 15.99 5.63
CA PRO A 99 7.32 15.16 5.00
C PRO A 99 6.70 14.12 4.07
N LEU A 100 7.22 14.03 2.85
CA LEU A 100 6.74 13.11 1.81
C LEU A 100 7.84 12.13 1.44
N VAL A 101 7.46 10.86 1.15
CA VAL A 101 8.35 9.90 0.49
C VAL A 101 8.43 10.24 -0.99
N ASP A 102 7.27 10.45 -1.62
CA ASP A 102 7.15 10.79 -3.03
C ASP A 102 6.80 12.27 -3.19
N GLU A 103 7.67 13.03 -3.85
CA GLU A 103 7.43 14.45 -4.13
C GLU A 103 6.48 14.65 -5.32
N SER A 104 6.32 13.63 -6.15
CA SER A 104 5.43 13.64 -7.30
C SER A 104 4.72 12.29 -7.43
N PRO A 105 3.54 12.26 -8.10
CA PRO A 105 2.81 11.02 -8.32
C PRO A 105 3.62 9.99 -9.11
N ARG A 106 3.37 8.72 -8.84
CA ARG A 106 3.91 7.61 -9.62
C ARG A 106 2.83 6.56 -9.87
N SER A 107 3.10 5.66 -10.80
CA SER A 107 2.17 4.58 -11.12
C SER A 107 2.14 3.53 -10.02
N GLY A 108 0.95 3.13 -9.63
CA GLY A 108 0.70 2.01 -8.74
C GLY A 108 0.15 0.82 -9.48
N SER A 109 -0.32 -0.19 -8.74
CA SER A 109 -0.96 -1.36 -9.34
C SER A 109 -2.33 -1.01 -9.91
N ARG A 110 -2.86 -1.86 -10.77
CA ARG A 110 -4.20 -1.74 -11.36
C ARG A 110 -4.44 -0.41 -12.11
N GLY A 111 -3.37 0.21 -12.62
CA GLY A 111 -3.48 1.49 -13.31
C GLY A 111 -3.76 2.68 -12.38
N THR A 112 -3.55 2.53 -11.09
CA THR A 112 -3.72 3.63 -10.13
C THR A 112 -2.57 4.63 -10.21
N THR A 113 -2.81 5.82 -9.68
CA THR A 113 -1.77 6.84 -9.44
C THR A 113 -1.58 6.94 -7.94
N ILE A 114 -0.34 6.87 -7.46
CA ILE A 114 -0.06 6.83 -6.03
C ILE A 114 1.04 7.79 -5.60
N ALA A 115 1.11 8.02 -4.30
CA ALA A 115 2.26 8.64 -3.64
C ALA A 115 2.23 8.29 -2.16
N PHE A 116 3.40 8.16 -1.54
CA PHE A 116 3.52 7.87 -0.12
C PHE A 116 3.85 9.12 0.68
N ILE A 117 3.17 9.27 1.83
CA ILE A 117 3.49 10.26 2.85
C ILE A 117 4.48 9.61 3.82
N HIS A 118 5.57 10.31 4.16
CA HIS A 118 6.55 9.79 5.10
C HIS A 118 5.90 9.57 6.48
N PRO A 119 6.23 8.46 7.18
CA PRO A 119 5.65 8.18 8.50
C PRO A 119 5.84 9.32 9.51
N ALA A 120 6.93 10.09 9.42
CA ALA A 120 7.15 11.24 10.30
C ALA A 120 6.04 12.30 10.20
N GLY A 121 5.35 12.38 9.07
CA GLY A 121 4.22 13.29 8.87
C GLY A 121 2.89 12.73 9.33
N MET A 122 2.83 11.46 9.72
CA MET A 122 1.61 10.73 10.04
C MET A 122 1.70 9.99 11.38
N GLY A 123 2.51 10.52 12.30
CA GLY A 123 2.62 9.92 13.63
C GLY A 123 3.18 8.51 13.66
N GLY A 124 4.02 8.17 12.70
CA GLY A 124 4.66 6.85 12.61
C GLY A 124 3.98 5.87 11.66
N VAL A 125 2.91 6.27 10.97
CA VAL A 125 2.17 5.41 10.04
C VAL A 125 2.56 5.76 8.61
N LEU A 126 2.98 4.75 7.83
CA LEU A 126 3.17 4.92 6.39
C LEU A 126 1.81 4.98 5.73
N VAL A 127 1.53 6.08 5.05
CA VAL A 127 0.25 6.29 4.35
C VAL A 127 0.49 6.39 2.85
N GLU A 128 -0.29 5.65 2.09
CA GLU A 128 -0.30 5.70 0.64
C GLU A 128 -1.55 6.45 0.17
N LEU A 129 -1.36 7.45 -0.67
CA LEU A 129 -2.46 8.12 -1.36
C LEU A 129 -2.72 7.37 -2.66
N VAL A 130 -3.97 7.05 -2.93
CA VAL A 130 -4.36 6.22 -4.07
C VAL A 130 -5.44 6.93 -4.87
N GLN A 131 -5.16 7.18 -6.14
CA GLN A 131 -6.13 7.71 -7.09
C GLN A 131 -6.48 6.58 -8.06
N GLU A 132 -7.74 6.18 -8.04
CA GLU A 132 -8.22 5.13 -8.94
C GLU A 132 -8.19 5.61 -10.39
N ARG A 133 -7.98 4.67 -11.28
CA ARG A 133 -8.09 4.91 -12.72
C ARG A 133 -9.55 5.22 -13.08
N ARG A 134 -9.74 6.28 -13.84
CA ARG A 134 -11.05 6.68 -14.33
C ARG A 134 -11.31 6.16 -15.74
#